data_23e2bb5919d12a937c8920b01d154697
#
_entry.id   23e2bb5919d12a937c8920b01d154697
#
_cell.length_a   1.000
_cell.length_b   1.000
_cell.length_c   1.000
_cell.angle_alpha   90.00
_cell.angle_beta   90.00
_cell.angle_gamma   90.00
#
_symmetry.space_group_name_H-M   'P 1'
#
loop_
_entity.id
_entity.type
_entity.pdbx_description
1 polymer ?
#
loop_
_entity_poly.entity_id
_entity_poly.type
_entity_poly.pdbx_seq_one_letter_code
_entity_poly.pdbx_strand_id
1 'polypeptide(L)'
;MITLTDLRVGYRGSAVTPSLNGTFQPGSMTALVGANGCGKSTLLKTFAGLLPPVSGQLSCLTQDTAWLPQQSEIERNFPVSVADLVAMGCWRRCGWFGAIGRPERQRIMAALEEVNMAEFAAAQPGTLSGGQLQRVLFARLLVQDASLLLLDEPFTGIDTATTSLLLALLQARHRAGCTLIVVLHDMTMVTRSFPQILRLDSTQAEWITQSPEPIVLESA
;
A
#
# COMPACT_ATOMS: atom_id res chain seq x y z
N MET A 1 -9.66 12.00 5.21
CA MET A 1 -9.98 12.67 3.93
C MET A 1 -8.70 13.25 3.37
N ILE A 2 -8.42 12.98 2.09
CA ILE A 2 -7.27 13.52 1.35
C ILE A 2 -7.84 14.37 0.21
N THR A 3 -7.53 15.66 0.18
CA THR A 3 -8.04 16.58 -0.84
C THR A 3 -6.89 17.12 -1.68
N LEU A 4 -7.07 17.09 -3.00
CA LEU A 4 -6.15 17.59 -4.01
C LEU A 4 -6.73 18.86 -4.62
N THR A 5 -5.95 19.95 -4.60
CA THR A 5 -6.33 21.22 -5.23
C THR A 5 -5.20 21.66 -6.14
N ASP A 6 -5.42 21.56 -7.45
CA ASP A 6 -4.45 21.84 -8.50
C ASP A 6 -3.08 21.21 -8.25
N LEU A 7 -3.08 20.04 -7.61
CA LEU A 7 -1.89 19.34 -7.17
C LEU A 7 -1.10 18.83 -8.38
N ARG A 8 0.19 19.16 -8.43
CA ARG A 8 1.16 18.55 -9.34
C ARG A 8 2.29 17.95 -8.54
N VAL A 9 2.67 16.72 -8.85
CA VAL A 9 3.78 16.04 -8.21
C VAL A 9 4.91 15.75 -9.19
N GLY A 10 6.13 15.64 -8.68
CA GLY A 10 7.32 15.44 -9.50
C GLY A 10 8.60 15.51 -8.70
N TYR A 11 9.70 15.72 -9.39
CA TYR A 11 11.04 15.79 -8.82
C TYR A 11 11.74 17.08 -9.20
N ARG A 12 12.48 17.68 -8.26
CA ARG A 12 13.33 18.86 -8.48
C ARG A 12 12.60 20.02 -9.18
N GLY A 13 11.33 20.24 -8.81
CA GLY A 13 10.52 21.31 -9.40
C GLY A 13 9.91 21.00 -10.77
N SER A 14 10.19 19.82 -11.35
CA SER A 14 9.59 19.37 -12.62
C SER A 14 8.41 18.45 -12.32
N ALA A 15 7.21 18.86 -12.76
CA ALA A 15 6.00 18.05 -12.59
C ALA A 15 5.99 16.87 -13.58
N VAL A 16 5.62 15.68 -13.07
CA VAL A 16 5.42 14.46 -13.87
C VAL A 16 3.95 14.12 -14.02
N THR A 17 3.07 14.78 -13.26
CA THR A 17 1.62 14.62 -13.38
C THR A 17 0.97 15.88 -13.95
N PRO A 18 -0.22 15.76 -14.57
CA PRO A 18 -1.09 16.90 -14.82
C PRO A 18 -1.54 17.53 -13.49
N SER A 19 -2.33 18.61 -13.55
CA SER A 19 -3.02 19.16 -12.39
C SER A 19 -4.09 18.18 -11.90
N LEU A 20 -4.01 17.81 -10.62
CA LEU A 20 -4.90 16.85 -10.00
C LEU A 20 -5.88 17.58 -9.06
N ASN A 21 -7.17 17.32 -9.25
CA ASN A 21 -8.24 17.83 -8.40
C ASN A 21 -9.11 16.65 -7.95
N GLY A 22 -9.57 16.70 -6.70
CA GLY A 22 -10.50 15.68 -6.18
C GLY A 22 -10.24 15.31 -4.74
N THR A 23 -10.96 14.30 -4.27
CA THR A 23 -10.93 13.90 -2.87
C THR A 23 -11.02 12.39 -2.71
N PHE A 24 -10.10 11.81 -1.93
CA PHE A 24 -10.25 10.45 -1.40
C PHE A 24 -11.02 10.52 -0.08
N GLN A 25 -12.18 9.91 -0.06
CA GLN A 25 -13.02 9.88 1.15
C GLN A 25 -12.42 8.91 2.20
N PRO A 26 -12.60 9.18 3.50
CA PRO A 26 -12.27 8.20 4.53
C PRO A 26 -12.99 6.88 4.29
N GLY A 27 -12.28 5.77 4.47
CA GLY A 27 -12.82 4.43 4.23
C GLY A 27 -13.01 4.09 2.75
N SER A 28 -12.52 4.91 1.79
CA SER A 28 -12.59 4.56 0.36
C SER A 28 -11.49 3.56 -0.03
N MET A 29 -11.76 2.79 -1.08
CA MET A 29 -10.79 1.90 -1.71
C MET A 29 -10.63 2.30 -3.18
N THR A 30 -9.49 2.91 -3.50
CA THR A 30 -9.23 3.52 -4.81
C THR A 30 -8.04 2.83 -5.50
N ALA A 31 -8.25 2.39 -6.74
CA ALA A 31 -7.18 1.98 -7.63
C ALA A 31 -6.59 3.21 -8.34
N LEU A 32 -5.28 3.33 -8.34
CA LEU A 32 -4.53 4.32 -9.11
C LEU A 32 -3.94 3.63 -10.34
N VAL A 33 -4.44 3.97 -11.52
CA VAL A 33 -4.07 3.33 -12.79
C VAL A 33 -3.52 4.34 -13.78
N GLY A 34 -2.76 3.86 -14.78
CA GLY A 34 -2.20 4.70 -15.84
C GLY A 34 -0.90 4.11 -16.40
N ALA A 35 -0.40 4.72 -17.46
CA ALA A 35 0.85 4.29 -18.12
C ALA A 35 2.06 4.35 -17.17
N ASN A 36 3.12 3.61 -17.51
CA ASN A 36 4.38 3.71 -16.78
C ASN A 36 4.97 5.12 -16.96
N GLY A 37 5.50 5.69 -15.88
CA GLY A 37 6.07 7.03 -15.87
C GLY A 37 5.07 8.19 -15.73
N CYS A 38 3.74 7.96 -15.70
CA CYS A 38 2.75 9.03 -15.52
C CYS A 38 2.67 9.61 -14.10
N GLY A 39 3.52 9.17 -13.17
CA GLY A 39 3.64 9.76 -11.84
C GLY A 39 2.89 9.05 -10.71
N LYS A 40 2.36 7.83 -10.90
CA LYS A 40 1.61 7.08 -9.87
C LYS A 40 2.41 6.90 -8.57
N SER A 41 3.60 6.32 -8.65
CA SER A 41 4.48 6.12 -7.49
C SER A 41 4.92 7.45 -6.86
N THR A 42 5.13 8.48 -7.69
CA THR A 42 5.46 9.84 -7.22
C THR A 42 4.30 10.44 -6.42
N LEU A 43 3.06 10.25 -6.91
CA LEU A 43 1.86 10.70 -6.21
C LEU A 43 1.70 9.99 -4.87
N LEU A 44 1.87 8.66 -4.82
CA LEU A 44 1.83 7.91 -3.56
C LEU A 44 2.94 8.37 -2.59
N LYS A 45 4.17 8.58 -3.07
CA LYS A 45 5.28 9.11 -2.25
C LYS A 45 4.95 10.50 -1.69
N THR A 46 4.23 11.33 -2.45
CA THR A 46 3.77 12.64 -1.98
C THR A 46 2.67 12.49 -0.91
N PHE A 47 1.73 11.56 -1.07
CA PHE A 47 0.72 11.26 -0.03
C PHE A 47 1.35 10.70 1.25
N ALA A 48 2.42 9.91 1.13
CA ALA A 48 3.20 9.39 2.26
C ALA A 48 4.07 10.46 2.94
N GLY A 49 4.11 11.69 2.42
CA GLY A 49 4.96 12.77 2.94
C GLY A 49 6.46 12.61 2.62
N LEU A 50 6.81 11.69 1.72
CA LEU A 50 8.19 11.43 1.31
C LEU A 50 8.70 12.41 0.26
N LEU A 51 7.79 13.05 -0.46
CA LEU A 51 8.09 14.06 -1.48
C LEU A 51 7.16 15.26 -1.31
N PRO A 52 7.67 16.49 -1.42
CA PRO A 52 6.82 17.68 -1.45
C PRO A 52 6.09 17.78 -2.80
N PRO A 53 4.90 18.40 -2.84
CA PRO A 53 4.26 18.81 -4.09
C PRO A 53 5.16 19.75 -4.89
N VAL A 54 5.06 19.70 -6.23
CA VAL A 54 5.68 20.70 -7.12
C VAL A 54 4.87 21.98 -7.14
N SER A 55 3.54 21.85 -7.18
CA SER A 55 2.59 22.98 -7.09
C SER A 55 1.23 22.48 -6.62
N GLY A 56 0.34 23.43 -6.30
CA GLY A 56 -0.98 23.13 -5.76
C GLY A 56 -0.94 22.77 -4.27
N GLN A 57 -2.02 22.17 -3.79
CA GLN A 57 -2.18 21.85 -2.37
C GLN A 57 -2.61 20.40 -2.18
N LEU A 58 -2.00 19.76 -1.19
CA LEU A 58 -2.40 18.46 -0.66
C LEU A 58 -2.83 18.65 0.80
N SER A 59 -4.11 18.43 1.07
CA SER A 59 -4.62 18.38 2.44
C SER A 59 -4.89 16.94 2.84
N CYS A 60 -4.21 16.47 3.88
CA CYS A 60 -4.42 15.13 4.44
C CYS A 60 -4.76 15.26 5.92
N LEU A 61 -5.97 14.81 6.30
CA LEU A 61 -6.45 14.88 7.68
C LEU A 61 -5.94 13.73 8.57
N THR A 62 -5.22 12.76 8.00
CA THR A 62 -4.62 11.69 8.78
C THR A 62 -3.09 11.75 8.68
N GLN A 63 -2.43 11.62 9.82
CA GLN A 63 -0.98 11.41 9.90
C GLN A 63 -0.63 9.93 10.04
N ASP A 64 -1.67 9.08 10.10
CA ASP A 64 -1.53 7.64 10.32
C ASP A 64 -1.56 6.91 9.00
N THR A 65 -0.40 6.90 8.33
CA THR A 65 -0.21 6.34 7.00
C THR A 65 0.78 5.19 7.04
N ALA A 66 0.41 4.06 6.45
CA ALA A 66 1.33 2.95 6.16
C ALA A 66 1.62 2.92 4.66
N TRP A 67 2.89 2.75 4.34
CA TRP A 67 3.41 2.74 2.98
C TRP A 67 4.03 1.40 2.62
N LEU A 68 3.59 0.81 1.51
CA LEU A 68 4.20 -0.35 0.88
C LEU A 68 4.83 0.08 -0.45
N PRO A 69 6.16 0.22 -0.52
CA PRO A 69 6.85 0.55 -1.77
C PRO A 69 6.85 -0.64 -2.73
N GLN A 70 7.18 -0.37 -3.99
CA GLN A 70 7.42 -1.42 -4.97
C GLN A 70 8.51 -2.38 -4.49
N GLN A 71 8.34 -3.68 -4.73
CA GLN A 71 9.25 -4.72 -4.22
C GLN A 71 10.71 -4.53 -4.67
N SER A 72 10.93 -3.95 -5.85
CA SER A 72 12.25 -3.62 -6.38
C SER A 72 13.01 -2.57 -5.58
N GLU A 73 12.33 -1.76 -4.77
CA GLU A 73 12.94 -0.73 -3.91
C GLU A 73 13.44 -1.29 -2.58
N ILE A 74 13.22 -2.60 -2.29
CA ILE A 74 13.52 -3.20 -1.00
C ILE A 74 14.86 -3.93 -1.02
N GLU A 75 15.75 -3.53 -0.12
CA GLU A 75 17.03 -4.19 0.09
C GLU A 75 16.80 -5.57 0.75
N ARG A 76 17.05 -6.65 -0.01
CA ARG A 76 16.81 -8.03 0.44
C ARG A 76 17.94 -8.58 1.31
N ASN A 77 19.14 -8.02 1.17
CA ASN A 77 20.36 -8.54 1.81
C ASN A 77 20.63 -7.90 3.17
N PHE A 78 19.67 -7.14 3.69
CA PHE A 78 19.81 -6.56 5.02
C PHE A 78 19.84 -7.66 6.09
N PRO A 79 20.82 -7.70 7.00
CA PRO A 79 21.05 -8.80 7.94
C PRO A 79 20.08 -8.74 9.15
N VAL A 80 18.80 -8.90 8.87
CA VAL A 80 17.73 -8.96 9.88
C VAL A 80 16.89 -10.22 9.68
N SER A 81 16.17 -10.65 10.70
CA SER A 81 15.16 -11.69 10.54
C SER A 81 13.85 -11.13 9.93
N VAL A 82 13.01 -12.03 9.43
CA VAL A 82 11.64 -11.71 8.98
C VAL A 82 10.86 -11.02 10.12
N ALA A 83 10.95 -11.53 11.35
CA ALA A 83 10.28 -10.91 12.49
C ALA A 83 10.79 -9.48 12.75
N ASP A 84 12.11 -9.23 12.61
CA ASP A 84 12.68 -7.89 12.77
C ASP A 84 12.22 -6.95 11.64
N LEU A 85 12.12 -7.46 10.40
CA LEU A 85 11.60 -6.68 9.28
C LEU A 85 10.14 -6.25 9.52
N VAL A 86 9.30 -7.15 10.05
CA VAL A 86 7.92 -6.81 10.41
C VAL A 86 7.89 -5.87 11.61
N ALA A 87 8.77 -6.06 12.59
CA ALA A 87 8.90 -5.22 13.78
C ALA A 87 9.20 -3.75 13.46
N MET A 88 9.86 -3.45 12.33
CA MET A 88 10.04 -2.08 11.85
C MET A 88 8.70 -1.35 11.62
N GLY A 89 7.60 -2.06 11.40
CA GLY A 89 6.27 -1.47 11.35
C GLY A 89 5.75 -0.98 12.70
N CYS A 90 6.33 -1.42 13.82
CA CYS A 90 5.91 -1.01 15.18
C CYS A 90 6.52 0.33 15.62
N TRP A 91 7.44 0.94 14.87
CA TRP A 91 8.19 2.12 15.30
C TRP A 91 7.35 3.30 15.77
N ARG A 92 6.21 3.53 15.13
CA ARG A 92 5.32 4.62 15.55
C ARG A 92 4.76 4.43 16.96
N ARG A 93 4.56 3.19 17.39
CA ARG A 93 4.07 2.85 18.74
C ARG A 93 5.16 2.76 19.78
N CYS A 94 6.30 2.17 19.41
CA CYS A 94 7.43 1.97 20.33
C CYS A 94 8.28 3.21 20.52
N GLY A 95 8.22 4.18 19.58
CA GLY A 95 9.16 5.29 19.53
C GLY A 95 10.59 4.86 19.12
N TRP A 96 11.45 5.83 18.88
CA TRP A 96 12.83 5.60 18.38
C TRP A 96 13.71 4.81 19.35
N PHE A 97 13.41 4.83 20.64
CA PHE A 97 14.21 4.19 21.71
C PHE A 97 13.42 3.14 22.48
N GLY A 98 12.18 2.85 22.07
CA GLY A 98 11.33 1.88 22.74
C GLY A 98 11.72 0.44 22.40
N ALA A 99 11.85 -0.41 23.42
CA ALA A 99 12.03 -1.85 23.22
C ALA A 99 10.72 -2.49 22.70
N ILE A 100 10.87 -3.47 21.80
CA ILE A 100 9.74 -4.30 21.37
C ILE A 100 9.32 -5.20 22.54
N GLY A 101 8.25 -4.81 23.20
CA GLY A 101 7.68 -5.51 24.34
C GLY A 101 6.93 -6.79 23.94
N ARG A 102 6.36 -7.46 24.95
CA ARG A 102 5.54 -8.66 24.72
C ARG A 102 4.30 -8.39 23.85
N PRO A 103 3.56 -7.27 24.02
CA PRO A 103 2.40 -6.97 23.16
C PRO A 103 2.77 -6.81 21.68
N GLU A 104 3.87 -6.11 21.38
CA GLU A 104 4.33 -5.91 20.00
C GLU A 104 4.78 -7.21 19.37
N ARG A 105 5.49 -8.07 20.12
CA ARG A 105 5.88 -9.41 19.63
C ARG A 105 4.65 -10.25 19.26
N GLN A 106 3.60 -10.21 20.07
CA GLN A 106 2.34 -10.89 19.77
C GLN A 106 1.68 -10.33 18.49
N ARG A 107 1.67 -9.01 18.30
CA ARG A 107 1.15 -8.37 17.07
C ARG A 107 1.96 -8.74 15.83
N ILE A 108 3.29 -8.78 15.94
CA ILE A 108 4.19 -9.21 14.87
C ILE A 108 3.88 -10.65 14.45
N MET A 109 3.77 -11.55 15.42
CA MET A 109 3.46 -12.96 15.15
C MET A 109 2.06 -13.11 14.55
N ALA A 110 1.05 -12.43 15.08
CA ALA A 110 -0.30 -12.44 14.51
C ALA A 110 -0.33 -11.90 13.07
N ALA A 111 0.40 -10.83 12.76
CA ALA A 111 0.50 -10.32 11.40
C ALA A 111 1.22 -11.31 10.45
N LEU A 112 2.23 -12.05 10.94
CA LEU A 112 2.88 -13.12 10.17
C LEU A 112 1.95 -14.32 9.96
N GLU A 113 1.11 -14.65 10.93
CA GLU A 113 0.08 -15.70 10.82
C GLU A 113 -0.98 -15.31 9.77
N GLU A 114 -1.45 -14.04 9.76
CA GLU A 114 -2.42 -13.54 8.77
C GLU A 114 -1.94 -13.73 7.32
N VAL A 115 -0.62 -13.69 7.09
CA VAL A 115 -0.03 -13.86 5.77
C VAL A 115 0.61 -15.24 5.54
N ASN A 116 0.41 -16.22 6.43
CA ASN A 116 0.99 -17.57 6.39
C ASN A 116 2.53 -17.54 6.32
N MET A 117 3.18 -16.73 7.15
CA MET A 117 4.64 -16.59 7.21
C MET A 117 5.22 -16.76 8.62
N ALA A 118 4.44 -17.24 9.59
CA ALA A 118 4.88 -17.38 10.98
C ALA A 118 6.07 -18.34 11.14
N GLU A 119 6.10 -19.44 10.38
CA GLU A 119 7.21 -20.40 10.37
C GLU A 119 8.55 -19.84 9.87
N PHE A 120 8.49 -18.75 9.07
CA PHE A 120 9.66 -18.05 8.53
C PHE A 120 10.14 -16.90 9.41
N ALA A 121 9.59 -16.72 10.63
CA ALA A 121 9.89 -15.56 11.49
C ALA A 121 11.38 -15.37 11.77
N ALA A 122 12.14 -16.45 11.90
CA ALA A 122 13.60 -16.43 12.13
C ALA A 122 14.43 -16.46 10.83
N ALA A 123 13.81 -16.62 9.66
CA ALA A 123 14.49 -16.65 8.37
C ALA A 123 15.03 -15.27 7.98
N GLN A 124 16.00 -15.22 7.08
CA GLN A 124 16.46 -13.97 6.48
C GLN A 124 15.63 -13.61 5.25
N PRO A 125 15.25 -12.34 5.04
CA PRO A 125 14.46 -11.91 3.88
C PRO A 125 15.06 -12.32 2.52
N GLY A 126 16.39 -12.35 2.42
CA GLY A 126 17.10 -12.75 1.20
C GLY A 126 16.90 -14.22 0.79
N THR A 127 16.48 -15.09 1.71
CA THR A 127 16.21 -16.51 1.43
C THR A 127 14.79 -16.77 0.94
N LEU A 128 13.92 -15.76 0.99
CA LEU A 128 12.51 -15.87 0.63
C LEU A 128 12.30 -15.76 -0.88
N SER A 129 11.31 -16.50 -1.40
CA SER A 129 10.79 -16.26 -2.75
C SER A 129 10.16 -14.85 -2.85
N GLY A 130 9.93 -14.36 -4.08
CA GLY A 130 9.27 -13.08 -4.29
C GLY A 130 7.89 -12.99 -3.62
N GLY A 131 7.06 -14.02 -3.75
CA GLY A 131 5.74 -14.06 -3.11
C GLY A 131 5.81 -14.18 -1.59
N GLN A 132 6.77 -14.93 -1.04
CA GLN A 132 7.00 -15.00 0.41
C GLN A 132 7.43 -13.63 0.97
N LEU A 133 8.38 -12.97 0.31
CA LEU A 133 8.81 -11.63 0.72
C LEU A 133 7.65 -10.64 0.66
N GLN A 134 6.83 -10.69 -0.39
CA GLN A 134 5.66 -9.82 -0.51
C GLN A 134 4.68 -10.02 0.64
N ARG A 135 4.42 -11.27 1.04
CA ARG A 135 3.60 -11.58 2.23
C ARG A 135 4.18 -11.00 3.51
N VAL A 136 5.49 -11.09 3.71
CA VAL A 136 6.18 -10.48 4.86
C VAL A 136 6.06 -8.95 4.86
N LEU A 137 6.16 -8.32 3.69
CA LEU A 137 5.98 -6.87 3.56
C LEU A 137 4.54 -6.44 3.87
N PHE A 138 3.55 -7.27 3.51
CA PHE A 138 2.18 -7.07 3.95
C PHE A 138 2.04 -7.21 5.47
N ALA A 139 2.65 -8.21 6.11
CA ALA A 139 2.66 -8.30 7.57
C ALA A 139 3.24 -7.01 8.20
N ARG A 140 4.33 -6.47 7.65
CA ARG A 140 4.90 -5.19 8.09
C ARG A 140 3.95 -4.01 7.87
N LEU A 141 3.15 -4.01 6.81
CA LEU A 141 2.11 -3.00 6.57
C LEU A 141 1.00 -3.14 7.60
N LEU A 142 0.50 -4.36 7.83
CA LEU A 142 -0.63 -4.65 8.72
C LEU A 142 -0.32 -4.33 10.18
N VAL A 143 0.89 -4.63 10.66
CA VAL A 143 1.29 -4.37 12.04
C VAL A 143 1.32 -2.89 12.40
N GLN A 144 1.39 -1.99 11.41
CA GLN A 144 1.32 -0.54 11.62
C GLN A 144 -0.06 -0.09 12.09
N ASP A 145 -1.13 -0.83 11.74
CA ASP A 145 -2.52 -0.56 12.13
C ASP A 145 -2.97 0.86 11.74
N ALA A 146 -2.56 1.29 10.55
CA ALA A 146 -2.78 2.63 10.05
C ALA A 146 -4.16 2.79 9.40
N SER A 147 -4.71 3.99 9.48
CA SER A 147 -6.01 4.34 8.88
C SER A 147 -5.93 4.64 7.37
N LEU A 148 -4.74 4.88 6.84
CA LEU A 148 -4.47 5.07 5.42
C LEU A 148 -3.38 4.09 4.97
N LEU A 149 -3.71 3.25 3.99
CA LEU A 149 -2.78 2.32 3.37
C LEU A 149 -2.50 2.76 1.93
N LEU A 150 -1.22 2.99 1.66
CA LEU A 150 -0.71 3.34 0.35
C LEU A 150 0.13 2.18 -0.18
N LEU A 151 -0.22 1.61 -1.33
CA LEU A 151 0.45 0.43 -1.87
C LEU A 151 0.86 0.67 -3.32
N ASP A 152 2.14 0.46 -3.61
CA ASP A 152 2.70 0.63 -4.95
C ASP A 152 2.96 -0.74 -5.59
N GLU A 153 2.12 -1.12 -6.55
CA GLU A 153 2.16 -2.39 -7.29
C GLU A 153 2.28 -3.65 -6.40
N PRO A 154 1.39 -3.81 -5.41
CA PRO A 154 1.55 -4.84 -4.37
C PRO A 154 1.43 -6.29 -4.88
N PHE A 155 0.91 -6.50 -6.10
CA PHE A 155 0.65 -7.84 -6.67
C PHE A 155 1.58 -8.19 -7.83
N THR A 156 2.55 -7.33 -8.15
CA THR A 156 3.48 -7.57 -9.26
C THR A 156 4.45 -8.71 -8.95
N GLY A 157 4.56 -9.68 -9.85
CA GLY A 157 5.52 -10.79 -9.74
C GLY A 157 5.20 -11.86 -8.70
N ILE A 158 3.96 -11.96 -8.24
CA ILE A 158 3.48 -12.98 -7.31
C ILE A 158 2.43 -13.90 -7.96
N ASP A 159 2.25 -15.08 -7.41
CA ASP A 159 1.29 -16.08 -7.88
C ASP A 159 -0.17 -15.72 -7.53
N THR A 160 -1.12 -16.36 -8.19
CA THR A 160 -2.55 -16.09 -8.02
C THR A 160 -3.05 -16.38 -6.60
N ALA A 161 -2.53 -17.43 -5.94
CA ALA A 161 -2.95 -17.77 -4.58
C ALA A 161 -2.50 -16.71 -3.58
N THR A 162 -1.25 -16.25 -3.69
CA THR A 162 -0.73 -15.12 -2.90
C THR A 162 -1.50 -13.84 -3.19
N THR A 163 -1.79 -13.54 -4.45
CA THR A 163 -2.60 -12.36 -4.84
C THR A 163 -3.98 -12.39 -4.18
N SER A 164 -4.67 -13.54 -4.23
CA SER A 164 -5.99 -13.71 -3.63
C SER A 164 -5.99 -13.52 -2.12
N LEU A 165 -4.98 -14.09 -1.43
CA LEU A 165 -4.80 -13.90 0.01
C LEU A 165 -4.61 -12.42 0.37
N LEU A 166 -3.69 -11.74 -0.30
CA LEU A 166 -3.36 -10.34 0.00
C LEU A 166 -4.51 -9.39 -0.35
N LEU A 167 -5.23 -9.65 -1.45
CA LEU A 167 -6.41 -8.88 -1.80
C LEU A 167 -7.54 -9.04 -0.76
N ALA A 168 -7.76 -10.26 -0.26
CA ALA A 168 -8.73 -10.50 0.81
C ALA A 168 -8.39 -9.75 2.09
N LEU A 169 -7.11 -9.66 2.45
CA LEU A 169 -6.62 -8.87 3.60
C LEU A 169 -6.88 -7.38 3.41
N LEU A 170 -6.62 -6.82 2.21
CA LEU A 170 -6.91 -5.42 1.90
C LEU A 170 -8.42 -5.14 1.99
N GLN A 171 -9.25 -6.03 1.45
CA GLN A 171 -10.71 -5.90 1.55
C GLN A 171 -11.20 -5.97 3.00
N ALA A 172 -10.58 -6.81 3.84
CA ALA A 172 -10.89 -6.86 5.28
C ALA A 172 -10.55 -5.53 5.96
N ARG A 173 -9.40 -4.92 5.66
CA ARG A 173 -9.00 -3.60 6.17
C ARG A 173 -9.94 -2.48 5.67
N HIS A 174 -10.34 -2.53 4.39
CA HIS A 174 -11.35 -1.61 3.85
C HIS A 174 -12.69 -1.71 4.59
N ARG A 175 -13.19 -2.93 4.82
CA ARG A 175 -14.43 -3.15 5.60
C ARG A 175 -14.31 -2.67 7.05
N ALA A 176 -13.11 -2.67 7.62
CA ALA A 176 -12.81 -2.11 8.93
C ALA A 176 -12.68 -0.57 8.93
N GLY A 177 -12.90 0.10 7.79
CA GLY A 177 -12.89 1.56 7.66
C GLY A 177 -11.55 2.17 7.23
N CYS A 178 -10.53 1.37 6.92
CA CYS A 178 -9.28 1.89 6.38
C CYS A 178 -9.48 2.48 4.97
N THR A 179 -8.81 3.59 4.70
CA THR A 179 -8.70 4.17 3.37
C THR A 179 -7.54 3.49 2.63
N LEU A 180 -7.79 3.01 1.42
CA LEU A 180 -6.78 2.34 0.60
C LEU A 180 -6.59 3.07 -0.73
N ILE A 181 -5.32 3.33 -1.08
CA ILE A 181 -4.93 3.81 -2.40
C ILE A 181 -3.86 2.85 -2.94
N VAL A 182 -4.18 2.17 -4.03
CA VAL A 182 -3.38 1.05 -4.56
C VAL A 182 -3.05 1.29 -6.01
N VAL A 183 -1.76 1.34 -6.37
CA VAL A 183 -1.31 1.36 -7.77
C VAL A 183 -1.45 -0.04 -8.35
N LEU A 184 -2.15 -0.15 -9.46
CA LEU A 184 -2.42 -1.40 -10.16
C LEU A 184 -2.27 -1.26 -11.67
N HIS A 185 -1.93 -2.39 -12.33
CA HIS A 185 -1.86 -2.52 -13.78
C HIS A 185 -2.92 -3.48 -14.35
N ASP A 186 -3.38 -4.44 -13.56
CA ASP A 186 -4.39 -5.42 -13.99
C ASP A 186 -5.80 -4.80 -13.92
N MET A 187 -6.32 -4.41 -15.07
CA MET A 187 -7.65 -3.81 -15.18
C MET A 187 -8.77 -4.78 -14.80
N THR A 188 -8.56 -6.10 -14.94
CA THR A 188 -9.55 -7.10 -14.53
C THR A 188 -9.71 -7.09 -13.01
N MET A 189 -8.58 -7.06 -12.29
CA MET A 189 -8.60 -6.92 -10.83
C MET A 189 -9.21 -5.59 -10.40
N VAL A 190 -8.84 -4.49 -11.08
CA VAL A 190 -9.34 -3.14 -10.79
C VAL A 190 -10.87 -3.10 -10.88
N THR A 191 -11.44 -3.56 -12.01
CA THR A 191 -12.90 -3.52 -12.22
C THR A 191 -13.66 -4.41 -11.26
N ARG A 192 -13.11 -5.55 -10.87
CA ARG A 192 -13.76 -6.48 -9.94
C ARG A 192 -13.70 -6.06 -8.47
N SER A 193 -12.62 -5.39 -8.06
CA SER A 193 -12.32 -5.26 -6.64
C SER A 193 -12.30 -3.83 -6.10
N PHE A 194 -12.22 -2.82 -6.97
CA PHE A 194 -12.06 -1.43 -6.55
C PHE A 194 -13.26 -0.57 -6.95
N PRO A 195 -14.02 0.00 -5.98
CA PRO A 195 -15.17 0.85 -6.29
C PRO A 195 -14.79 2.21 -6.88
N GLN A 196 -13.57 2.66 -6.67
CA GLN A 196 -13.09 3.93 -7.19
C GLN A 196 -11.78 3.74 -7.96
N ILE A 197 -11.65 4.47 -9.05
CA ILE A 197 -10.44 4.48 -9.88
C ILE A 197 -10.03 5.94 -10.11
N LEU A 198 -8.76 6.24 -9.87
CA LEU A 198 -8.11 7.44 -10.37
C LEU A 198 -7.21 7.03 -11.54
N ARG A 199 -7.63 7.37 -12.76
CA ARG A 199 -6.81 7.15 -13.96
C ARG A 199 -5.92 8.35 -14.19
N LEU A 200 -4.61 8.10 -14.25
CA LEU A 200 -3.62 9.12 -14.62
C LEU A 200 -3.14 8.91 -16.04
N ASP A 201 -3.16 10.00 -16.80
CA ASP A 201 -2.50 10.12 -18.09
C ASP A 201 -1.45 11.25 -18.01
N SER A 202 -0.63 11.41 -19.04
CA SER A 202 0.35 12.49 -19.15
C SER A 202 -0.28 13.90 -19.16
N THR A 203 -1.55 14.01 -19.58
CA THR A 203 -2.26 15.29 -19.81
C THR A 203 -3.44 15.52 -18.87
N GLN A 204 -4.03 14.45 -18.34
CA GLN A 204 -5.25 14.55 -17.54
C GLN A 204 -5.33 13.47 -16.46
N ALA A 205 -6.18 13.73 -15.47
CA ALA A 205 -6.57 12.76 -14.45
C ALA A 205 -8.10 12.63 -14.45
N GLU A 206 -8.58 11.41 -14.39
CA GLU A 206 -10.00 11.08 -14.45
C GLU A 206 -10.39 10.22 -13.25
N TRP A 207 -11.47 10.64 -12.58
CA TRP A 207 -12.10 9.86 -11.52
C TRP A 207 -13.23 9.02 -12.08
N ILE A 208 -13.20 7.73 -11.82
CA ILE A 208 -14.21 6.77 -12.24
C ILE A 208 -14.75 6.07 -10.99
N THR A 209 -16.06 6.12 -10.80
CA THR A 209 -16.76 5.36 -9.75
C THR A 209 -17.49 4.20 -10.40
N GLN A 210 -17.36 3.02 -9.84
CA GLN A 210 -17.99 1.81 -10.33
C GLN A 210 -18.56 0.99 -9.17
N SER A 211 -19.54 0.14 -9.45
CA SER A 211 -19.97 -0.87 -8.49
C SER A 211 -19.15 -2.13 -8.75
N PRO A 212 -18.28 -2.55 -7.80
CA PRO A 212 -17.54 -3.80 -7.97
C PRO A 212 -18.51 -4.97 -8.11
N GLU A 213 -18.20 -5.89 -9.02
CA GLU A 213 -18.97 -7.13 -9.10
C GLU A 213 -18.80 -7.92 -7.80
N PRO A 214 -19.87 -8.50 -7.25
CA PRO A 214 -19.76 -9.36 -6.09
C PRO A 214 -18.83 -10.54 -6.42
N ILE A 215 -17.80 -10.75 -5.60
CA ILE A 215 -16.92 -11.91 -5.75
C ILE A 215 -17.76 -13.15 -5.45
N VAL A 216 -18.16 -13.87 -6.48
CA VAL A 216 -18.69 -15.23 -6.34
C VAL A 216 -17.48 -16.09 -5.99
N LEU A 217 -17.34 -16.43 -4.71
CA LEU A 217 -16.43 -17.49 -4.30
C LEU A 217 -16.95 -18.79 -4.93
N GLU A 218 -16.36 -19.19 -6.04
CA GLU A 218 -16.58 -20.57 -6.52
C GLU A 218 -16.06 -21.49 -5.41
N SER A 219 -17.03 -22.09 -4.73
CA SER A 219 -16.78 -23.16 -3.77
C SER A 219 -16.24 -24.37 -4.53
N ALA A 220 -14.95 -24.63 -4.40
CA ALA A 220 -14.32 -25.87 -4.83
C ALA A 220 -14.55 -26.97 -3.79
#